data_347745489835f4e8990e58b0b8f20ab7
#
_entry.id   347745489835f4e8990e58b0b8f20ab7
#
_cell.length_a   1.000
_cell.length_b   1.000
_cell.length_c   1.000
_cell.angle_alpha   90.00
_cell.angle_beta   90.00
_cell.angle_gamma   90.00
#
_symmetry.space_group_name_H-M   'P 1'
#
loop_
_entity.id
_entity.type
_entity.pdbx_description
1 polymer ?
#
loop_
_entity_poly.entity_id
_entity_poly.type
_entity_poly.pdbx_seq_one_letter_code
_entity_poly.pdbx_strand_id
1 'polypeptide(L)'
;MKNMVQFYINGEWVDPVIPNTADVYNPSNGEICGQISMGSKDDVDKAVKAANDAFNSFSSTSKNERIELLECILNILIERNEDIARAIMEEMGAPWNLALNAQAESGPQQFRAIIDVLKDYSFNEMIGSTCVAKEPIGTCAMITPWNWPISQIALKVAP
;
A
#
# COMPACT_ATOMS: atom_id res chain seq x y z
N MET A 1 1.30 8.38 22.21
CA MET A 1 0.48 8.83 21.08
C MET A 1 1.36 8.88 19.84
N LYS A 2 0.98 8.22 18.77
CA LYS A 2 1.70 8.24 17.48
C LYS A 2 1.09 9.34 16.61
N ASN A 3 1.89 10.33 16.21
CA ASN A 3 1.43 11.39 15.30
C ASN A 3 1.96 11.11 13.90
N MET A 4 1.08 10.69 12.98
CA MET A 4 1.36 10.45 11.57
C MET A 4 0.78 11.59 10.74
N VAL A 5 1.37 12.78 10.92
CA VAL A 5 0.83 14.03 10.36
C VAL A 5 1.50 14.47 9.05
N GLN A 6 2.41 13.67 8.52
CA GLN A 6 3.05 13.92 7.23
C GLN A 6 2.54 12.94 6.17
N PHE A 7 2.57 13.36 4.91
CA PHE A 7 2.35 12.51 3.75
C PHE A 7 3.68 12.07 3.14
N TYR A 8 3.73 10.85 2.60
CA TYR A 8 4.89 10.40 1.84
C TYR A 8 4.61 10.64 0.35
N ILE A 9 5.26 11.65 -0.23
CA ILE A 9 5.06 12.07 -1.63
C ILE A 9 6.42 12.24 -2.28
N ASN A 10 6.59 11.66 -3.46
CA ASN A 10 7.81 11.76 -4.26
C ASN A 10 9.10 11.31 -3.51
N GLY A 11 8.98 10.28 -2.68
CA GLY A 11 10.12 9.75 -1.92
C GLY A 11 10.46 10.50 -0.64
N GLU A 12 9.66 11.48 -0.23
CA GLU A 12 9.91 12.32 0.94
C GLU A 12 8.67 12.42 1.86
N TRP A 13 8.93 12.60 3.17
CA TRP A 13 7.89 12.96 4.13
C TRP A 13 7.66 14.47 4.09
N VAL A 14 6.45 14.89 3.73
CA VAL A 14 6.07 16.29 3.54
C VAL A 14 4.92 16.69 4.46
N ASP A 15 4.93 17.91 4.94
CA ASP A 15 3.82 18.47 5.69
C ASP A 15 2.64 18.77 4.77
N PRO A 16 1.38 18.64 5.25
CA PRO A 16 0.20 19.01 4.50
C PRO A 16 0.22 20.50 4.13
N VAL A 17 -0.31 20.84 2.95
CA VAL A 17 -0.42 22.24 2.49
C VAL A 17 -1.27 23.07 3.45
N ILE A 18 -2.35 22.48 3.92
CA ILE A 18 -3.23 23.09 4.93
C ILE A 18 -3.24 22.16 6.15
N PRO A 19 -2.65 22.56 7.28
CA PRO A 19 -2.67 21.77 8.49
C PRO A 19 -4.11 21.49 8.96
N ASN A 20 -4.51 20.23 8.91
CA ASN A 20 -5.79 19.74 9.41
C ASN A 20 -5.59 18.30 9.88
N THR A 21 -5.96 18.00 11.11
CA THR A 21 -5.75 16.69 11.73
C THR A 21 -7.04 16.07 12.22
N ALA A 22 -7.07 14.75 12.25
CA ALA A 22 -8.11 13.97 12.90
C ALA A 22 -7.50 13.04 13.95
N ASP A 23 -8.19 12.86 15.06
CA ASP A 23 -7.81 11.92 16.09
C ASP A 23 -8.16 10.49 15.67
N VAL A 24 -7.24 9.56 15.99
CA VAL A 24 -7.45 8.12 15.85
C VAL A 24 -7.77 7.57 17.25
N TYR A 25 -8.92 6.93 17.37
CA TYR A 25 -9.39 6.36 18.64
C TYR A 25 -9.15 4.85 18.67
N ASN A 26 -8.64 4.38 19.80
CA ASN A 26 -8.62 2.95 20.10
C ASN A 26 -10.04 2.49 20.48
N PRO A 27 -10.69 1.64 19.67
CA PRO A 27 -12.07 1.23 19.92
C PRO A 27 -12.22 0.32 21.15
N SER A 28 -11.13 -0.24 21.66
CA SER A 28 -11.16 -1.11 22.85
C SER A 28 -11.38 -0.34 24.15
N ASN A 29 -10.94 0.92 24.22
CA ASN A 29 -11.01 1.75 25.42
C ASN A 29 -11.56 3.17 25.20
N GLY A 30 -11.74 3.59 23.92
CA GLY A 30 -12.21 4.91 23.55
C GLY A 30 -11.17 6.03 23.69
N GLU A 31 -9.93 5.71 23.97
CA GLU A 31 -8.85 6.70 24.10
C GLU A 31 -8.22 7.06 22.77
N ILE A 32 -7.71 8.27 22.64
CA ILE A 32 -6.95 8.71 21.48
C ILE A 32 -5.60 7.99 21.46
N CYS A 33 -5.34 7.18 20.42
CA CYS A 33 -4.08 6.47 20.24
C CYS A 33 -3.12 7.16 19.24
N GLY A 34 -3.62 8.09 18.42
CA GLY A 34 -2.79 8.84 17.48
C GLY A 34 -3.52 9.98 16.81
N GLN A 35 -2.80 10.68 15.92
CA GLN A 35 -3.36 11.69 15.03
C GLN A 35 -2.85 11.47 13.60
N ILE A 36 -3.70 11.75 12.63
CA ILE A 36 -3.38 11.75 11.20
C ILE A 36 -3.70 13.10 10.58
N SER A 37 -3.00 13.46 9.51
CA SER A 37 -3.38 14.59 8.68
C SER A 37 -4.52 14.24 7.73
N MET A 38 -5.42 15.20 7.56
CA MET A 38 -6.46 15.18 6.52
C MET A 38 -5.94 15.96 5.32
N GLY A 39 -5.76 15.25 4.17
CA GLY A 39 -5.24 15.86 2.96
C GLY A 39 -6.21 16.85 2.32
N SER A 40 -5.66 17.94 1.80
CA SER A 40 -6.37 18.91 0.95
C SER A 40 -6.33 18.48 -0.52
N LYS A 41 -7.07 19.19 -1.37
CA LYS A 41 -6.98 19.01 -2.81
C LYS A 41 -5.56 19.22 -3.33
N ASP A 42 -4.84 20.20 -2.80
CA ASP A 42 -3.48 20.53 -3.24
C ASP A 42 -2.48 19.41 -2.87
N ASP A 43 -2.70 18.70 -1.75
CA ASP A 43 -1.89 17.53 -1.38
C ASP A 43 -2.14 16.37 -2.36
N VAL A 44 -3.40 16.15 -2.74
CA VAL A 44 -3.77 15.15 -3.76
C VAL A 44 -3.16 15.51 -5.11
N ASP A 45 -3.24 16.76 -5.54
CA ASP A 45 -2.67 17.22 -6.82
C ASP A 45 -1.15 17.01 -6.85
N LYS A 46 -0.44 17.26 -5.73
CA LYS A 46 1.00 16.97 -5.61
C LYS A 46 1.30 15.47 -5.72
N ALA A 47 0.53 14.63 -5.03
CA ALA A 47 0.71 13.18 -5.07
C ALA A 47 0.46 12.61 -6.47
N VAL A 48 -0.62 13.03 -7.13
CA VAL A 48 -0.95 12.63 -8.50
C VAL A 48 0.12 13.10 -9.48
N LYS A 49 0.62 14.34 -9.33
CA LYS A 49 1.71 14.83 -10.17
C LYS A 49 2.96 13.97 -10.01
N ALA A 50 3.38 13.67 -8.79
CA ALA A 50 4.55 12.83 -8.52
C ALA A 50 4.41 11.43 -9.14
N ALA A 51 3.22 10.81 -9.02
CA ALA A 51 2.94 9.52 -9.62
C ALA A 51 2.97 9.56 -11.16
N ASN A 52 2.42 10.62 -11.77
CA ASN A 52 2.47 10.83 -13.21
C ASN A 52 3.90 11.05 -13.72
N ASP A 53 4.70 11.81 -13.00
CA ASP A 53 6.10 12.08 -13.36
C ASP A 53 6.93 10.77 -13.32
N ALA A 54 6.63 9.87 -12.39
CA ALA A 54 7.29 8.56 -12.28
C ALA A 54 6.79 7.52 -13.31
N PHE A 55 5.62 7.72 -13.92
CA PHE A 55 4.97 6.71 -14.75
C PHE A 55 5.85 6.20 -15.89
N ASN A 56 6.50 7.10 -16.64
CA ASN A 56 7.29 6.72 -17.83
C ASN A 56 8.47 5.80 -17.49
N SER A 57 9.16 6.06 -16.38
CA SER A 57 10.27 5.22 -15.92
C SER A 57 9.77 3.92 -15.32
N PHE A 58 8.74 3.97 -14.48
CA PHE A 58 8.21 2.77 -13.81
C PHE A 58 7.48 1.83 -14.76
N SER A 59 6.72 2.36 -15.72
CA SER A 59 6.01 1.55 -16.73
C SER A 59 6.94 0.76 -17.64
N SER A 60 8.19 1.22 -17.82
CA SER A 60 9.19 0.55 -18.64
C SER A 60 10.05 -0.49 -17.89
N THR A 61 9.82 -0.68 -16.58
CA THR A 61 10.52 -1.71 -15.81
C THR A 61 10.21 -3.10 -16.33
N SER A 62 11.21 -3.98 -16.33
CA SER A 62 11.06 -5.37 -16.69
C SER A 62 10.25 -6.16 -15.65
N LYS A 63 9.76 -7.32 -16.03
CA LYS A 63 9.10 -8.26 -15.11
C LYS A 63 10.01 -8.63 -13.93
N ASN A 64 11.30 -8.86 -14.17
CA ASN A 64 12.24 -9.21 -13.11
C ASN A 64 12.46 -8.07 -12.12
N GLU A 65 12.65 -6.84 -12.57
CA GLU A 65 12.76 -5.67 -11.68
C GLU A 65 11.53 -5.49 -10.80
N ARG A 66 10.33 -5.76 -11.33
CA ARG A 66 9.09 -5.74 -10.53
C ARG A 66 9.02 -6.85 -9.51
N ILE A 67 9.45 -8.07 -9.87
CA ILE A 67 9.54 -9.20 -8.92
C ILE A 67 10.51 -8.86 -7.79
N GLU A 68 11.71 -8.35 -8.09
CA GLU A 68 12.71 -7.95 -7.09
C GLU A 68 12.16 -6.86 -6.15
N LEU A 69 11.45 -5.88 -6.68
CA LEU A 69 10.79 -4.84 -5.87
C LEU A 69 9.73 -5.45 -4.93
N LEU A 70 8.87 -6.33 -5.45
CA LEU A 70 7.84 -6.98 -4.65
C LEU A 70 8.44 -7.89 -3.57
N GLU A 71 9.53 -8.61 -3.86
CA GLU A 71 10.26 -9.43 -2.89
C GLU A 71 10.92 -8.56 -1.80
N CYS A 72 11.45 -7.39 -2.16
CA CYS A 72 11.98 -6.44 -1.19
C CYS A 72 10.88 -5.94 -0.24
N ILE A 73 9.72 -5.55 -0.76
CA ILE A 73 8.57 -5.13 0.06
C ILE A 73 8.08 -6.29 0.94
N LEU A 74 7.98 -7.50 0.40
CA LEU A 74 7.58 -8.69 1.14
C LEU A 74 8.49 -8.94 2.35
N ASN A 75 9.80 -8.86 2.17
CA ASN A 75 10.76 -9.06 3.25
C ASN A 75 10.60 -8.03 4.36
N ILE A 76 10.37 -6.75 4.02
CA ILE A 76 10.12 -5.68 4.99
C ILE A 76 8.79 -5.92 5.73
N LEU A 77 7.75 -6.37 5.05
CA LEU A 77 6.46 -6.69 5.68
C LEU A 77 6.59 -7.84 6.68
N ILE A 78 7.39 -8.87 6.35
CA ILE A 78 7.67 -10.00 7.25
C ILE A 78 8.44 -9.51 8.49
N GLU A 79 9.49 -8.74 8.28
CA GLU A 79 10.32 -8.19 9.37
C GLU A 79 9.49 -7.31 10.32
N ARG A 80 8.57 -6.52 9.77
CA ARG A 80 7.74 -5.58 10.53
C ARG A 80 6.35 -6.11 10.90
N ASN A 81 6.13 -7.42 10.82
CA ASN A 81 4.80 -8.01 11.06
C ASN A 81 4.25 -7.68 12.46
N GLU A 82 5.08 -7.69 13.50
CA GLU A 82 4.65 -7.30 14.86
C GLU A 82 4.29 -5.81 14.96
N ASP A 83 5.01 -4.92 14.30
CA ASP A 83 4.71 -3.48 14.29
C ASP A 83 3.34 -3.22 13.65
N ILE A 84 3.06 -3.90 12.54
CA ILE A 84 1.77 -3.84 11.84
C ILE A 84 0.65 -4.40 12.73
N ALA A 85 0.89 -5.53 13.40
CA ALA A 85 -0.08 -6.13 14.31
C ALA A 85 -0.41 -5.21 15.49
N ARG A 86 0.59 -4.53 16.05
CA ARG A 86 0.39 -3.53 17.12
C ARG A 86 -0.47 -2.35 16.66
N ALA A 87 -0.18 -1.81 15.48
CA ALA A 87 -0.99 -0.74 14.90
C ALA A 87 -2.45 -1.20 14.69
N ILE A 88 -2.67 -2.40 14.14
CA ILE A 88 -4.00 -2.97 13.95
C ILE A 88 -4.73 -3.15 15.29
N MET A 89 -4.04 -3.64 16.32
CA MET A 89 -4.62 -3.80 17.66
C MET A 89 -5.02 -2.45 18.26
N GLU A 90 -4.16 -1.44 18.15
CA GLU A 90 -4.39 -0.11 18.73
C GLU A 90 -5.46 0.68 17.99
N GLU A 91 -5.48 0.63 16.66
CA GLU A 91 -6.32 1.48 15.81
C GLU A 91 -7.66 0.82 15.40
N MET A 92 -7.69 -0.51 15.36
CA MET A 92 -8.88 -1.30 14.99
C MET A 92 -9.51 -2.04 16.16
N GLY A 93 -8.79 -2.21 17.29
CA GLY A 93 -9.25 -2.98 18.43
C GLY A 93 -9.25 -4.50 18.21
N ALA A 94 -8.53 -5.00 17.22
CA ALA A 94 -8.44 -6.45 17.00
C ALA A 94 -7.70 -7.13 18.15
N PRO A 95 -8.16 -8.32 18.64
CA PRO A 95 -7.41 -9.11 19.60
C PRO A 95 -6.01 -9.44 19.06
N TRP A 96 -4.99 -9.42 19.95
CA TRP A 96 -3.58 -9.61 19.55
C TRP A 96 -3.34 -10.81 18.64
N ASN A 97 -3.90 -11.97 18.99
CA ASN A 97 -3.73 -13.18 18.17
C ASN A 97 -4.31 -13.03 16.77
N LEU A 98 -5.44 -12.34 16.62
CA LEU A 98 -6.06 -12.07 15.32
C LEU A 98 -5.22 -11.05 14.54
N ALA A 99 -4.79 -9.99 15.21
CA ALA A 99 -3.96 -8.95 14.61
C ALA A 99 -2.63 -9.52 14.08
N LEU A 100 -1.93 -10.33 14.88
CA LEU A 100 -0.62 -10.87 14.55
C LEU A 100 -0.69 -12.01 13.51
N ASN A 101 -1.51 -13.04 13.79
CA ASN A 101 -1.46 -14.29 13.04
C ASN A 101 -2.40 -14.34 11.82
N ALA A 102 -3.27 -13.35 11.68
CA ALA A 102 -4.19 -13.28 10.54
C ALA A 102 -4.11 -11.94 9.81
N GLN A 103 -4.39 -10.83 10.49
CA GLN A 103 -4.53 -9.55 9.81
C GLN A 103 -3.19 -9.00 9.31
N ALA A 104 -2.15 -8.97 10.15
CA ALA A 104 -0.82 -8.52 9.73
C ALA A 104 -0.21 -9.47 8.69
N GLU A 105 -0.33 -10.79 8.89
CA GLU A 105 0.18 -11.81 7.96
C GLU A 105 -0.52 -11.79 6.59
N SER A 106 -1.72 -11.26 6.49
CA SER A 106 -2.44 -11.18 5.20
C SER A 106 -1.73 -10.32 4.16
N GLY A 107 -0.98 -9.28 4.58
CA GLY A 107 -0.17 -8.47 3.67
C GLY A 107 0.91 -9.30 2.96
N PRO A 108 1.84 -9.93 3.69
CA PRO A 108 2.83 -10.84 3.13
C PRO A 108 2.24 -11.94 2.24
N GLN A 109 1.10 -12.52 2.62
CA GLN A 109 0.43 -13.56 1.82
C GLN A 109 0.02 -13.06 0.44
N GLN A 110 -0.54 -11.84 0.34
CA GLN A 110 -0.93 -11.26 -0.93
C GLN A 110 0.30 -10.98 -1.82
N PHE A 111 1.38 -10.44 -1.25
CA PHE A 111 2.61 -10.22 -2.01
C PHE A 111 3.21 -11.53 -2.53
N ARG A 112 3.27 -12.60 -1.72
CA ARG A 112 3.73 -13.93 -2.17
C ARG A 112 2.90 -14.43 -3.34
N ALA A 113 1.57 -14.37 -3.23
CA ALA A 113 0.67 -14.83 -4.29
C ALA A 113 0.88 -14.06 -5.61
N ILE A 114 1.03 -12.74 -5.55
CA ILE A 114 1.26 -11.93 -6.75
C ILE A 114 2.64 -12.18 -7.35
N ILE A 115 3.69 -12.34 -6.55
CA ILE A 115 5.03 -12.70 -7.02
C ILE A 115 4.98 -14.05 -7.78
N ASP A 116 4.30 -15.05 -7.22
CA ASP A 116 4.19 -16.37 -7.86
C ASP A 116 3.41 -16.30 -9.17
N VAL A 117 2.31 -15.56 -9.21
CA VAL A 117 1.56 -15.31 -10.47
C VAL A 117 2.42 -14.58 -11.48
N LEU A 118 3.15 -13.53 -11.06
CA LEU A 118 3.94 -12.69 -11.97
C LEU A 118 5.09 -13.47 -12.63
N LYS A 119 5.69 -14.44 -11.94
CA LYS A 119 6.78 -15.28 -12.48
C LYS A 119 6.37 -15.93 -13.81
N ASP A 120 5.14 -16.44 -13.89
CA ASP A 120 4.62 -17.15 -15.07
C ASP A 120 3.74 -16.28 -15.97
N TYR A 121 3.41 -15.04 -15.54
CA TYR A 121 2.51 -14.16 -16.28
C TYR A 121 3.13 -13.65 -17.58
N SER A 122 2.36 -13.72 -18.66
CA SER A 122 2.72 -13.13 -19.96
C SER A 122 1.90 -11.88 -20.22
N PHE A 123 2.57 -10.75 -20.44
CA PHE A 123 1.92 -9.51 -20.87
C PHE A 123 1.56 -9.50 -22.34
N ASN A 124 2.15 -10.39 -23.13
CA ASN A 124 1.84 -10.55 -24.55
C ASN A 124 1.28 -11.95 -24.81
N GLU A 125 0.19 -12.04 -25.54
CA GLU A 125 -0.48 -13.29 -25.88
C GLU A 125 -0.82 -13.32 -27.37
N MET A 126 -0.51 -14.42 -28.06
CA MET A 126 -0.89 -14.62 -29.44
C MET A 126 -2.24 -15.33 -29.53
N ILE A 127 -3.20 -14.70 -30.20
CA ILE A 127 -4.50 -15.31 -30.55
C ILE A 127 -4.55 -15.45 -32.06
N GLY A 128 -4.19 -16.60 -32.55
CA GLY A 128 -3.97 -16.82 -34.01
C GLY A 128 -2.81 -15.96 -34.50
N SER A 129 -3.06 -15.03 -35.43
CA SER A 129 -2.07 -14.09 -35.95
C SER A 129 -2.06 -12.72 -35.25
N THR A 130 -2.92 -12.54 -34.24
CA THR A 130 -3.06 -11.26 -33.49
C THR A 130 -2.28 -11.32 -32.18
N CYS A 131 -1.44 -10.32 -31.93
CA CYS A 131 -0.80 -10.14 -30.63
C CYS A 131 -1.66 -9.23 -29.74
N VAL A 132 -2.06 -9.75 -28.58
CA VAL A 132 -2.70 -8.96 -27.51
C VAL A 132 -1.64 -8.56 -26.52
N ALA A 133 -1.32 -7.27 -26.43
CA ALA A 133 -0.38 -6.70 -25.48
C ALA A 133 -1.14 -6.04 -24.31
N LYS A 134 -0.76 -6.39 -23.09
CA LYS A 134 -1.29 -5.76 -21.86
C LYS A 134 -0.30 -4.72 -21.40
N GLU A 135 -0.74 -3.48 -21.36
CA GLU A 135 0.09 -2.32 -21.01
C GLU A 135 -0.44 -1.61 -19.75
N PRO A 136 0.43 -0.91 -19.00
CA PRO A 136 0.01 -0.13 -17.84
C PRO A 136 -1.03 0.94 -18.21
N ILE A 137 -2.10 1.04 -17.42
CA ILE A 137 -3.19 1.99 -17.69
C ILE A 137 -2.84 3.45 -17.31
N GLY A 138 -1.85 3.65 -16.44
CA GLY A 138 -1.47 4.96 -15.90
C GLY A 138 -1.50 5.01 -14.37
N THR A 139 -1.56 6.23 -13.84
CA THR A 139 -1.66 6.47 -12.40
C THR A 139 -3.05 6.12 -11.88
N CYS A 140 -3.09 5.35 -10.80
CA CYS A 140 -4.32 4.88 -10.17
C CYS A 140 -4.47 5.43 -8.74
N ALA A 141 -5.66 5.89 -8.38
CA ALA A 141 -6.02 6.18 -7.00
C ALA A 141 -6.58 4.93 -6.32
N MET A 142 -6.02 4.57 -5.16
CA MET A 142 -6.39 3.36 -4.44
C MET A 142 -7.16 3.71 -3.17
N ILE A 143 -8.46 3.37 -3.12
CA ILE A 143 -9.32 3.58 -1.94
C ILE A 143 -9.50 2.25 -1.22
N THR A 144 -9.10 2.21 0.06
CA THR A 144 -9.11 0.99 0.87
C THR A 144 -10.16 1.07 1.98
N PRO A 145 -10.89 -0.03 2.28
CA PRO A 145 -11.66 -0.13 3.51
C PRO A 145 -10.72 -0.37 4.71
N TRP A 146 -11.26 -0.22 5.91
CA TRP A 146 -10.50 -0.26 7.16
C TRP A 146 -10.41 -1.64 7.82
N ASN A 147 -11.28 -2.59 7.46
CA ASN A 147 -11.51 -3.83 8.22
C ASN A 147 -10.42 -4.91 8.12
N TRP A 148 -9.56 -4.85 7.09
CA TRP A 148 -8.35 -5.66 6.91
C TRP A 148 -7.24 -4.77 6.33
N PRO A 149 -6.69 -3.83 7.11
CA PRO A 149 -5.96 -2.68 6.56
C PRO A 149 -4.80 -3.06 5.65
N ILE A 150 -3.87 -3.90 6.11
CA ILE A 150 -2.70 -4.26 5.30
C ILE A 150 -3.06 -5.16 4.11
N SER A 151 -4.06 -6.05 4.24
CA SER A 151 -4.55 -6.87 3.13
C SER A 151 -5.13 -6.00 2.01
N GLN A 152 -5.93 -4.99 2.37
CA GLN A 152 -6.55 -4.10 1.40
C GLN A 152 -5.55 -3.24 0.64
N ILE A 153 -4.47 -2.83 1.30
CA ILE A 153 -3.35 -2.14 0.66
C ILE A 153 -2.62 -3.11 -0.28
N ALA A 154 -2.23 -4.28 0.21
CA ALA A 154 -1.48 -5.28 -0.54
C ALA A 154 -2.22 -5.74 -1.81
N LEU A 155 -3.54 -5.99 -1.73
CA LEU A 155 -4.39 -6.38 -2.87
C LEU A 155 -4.49 -5.32 -3.98
N LYS A 156 -4.09 -4.09 -3.74
CA LYS A 156 -4.12 -2.99 -4.71
C LYS A 156 -2.75 -2.56 -5.18
N VAL A 157 -1.74 -2.67 -4.30
CA VAL A 157 -0.38 -2.21 -4.59
C VAL A 157 0.45 -3.31 -5.27
N ALA A 158 0.26 -4.58 -4.88
CA ALA A 158 1.07 -5.67 -5.40
C ALA A 158 0.73 -6.05 -6.87
N PRO A 159 -0.56 -6.10 -7.32
CA PRO A 159 -0.85 -6.35 -8.73
C PRO A 159 -0.46 -5.19 -9.62
#